data_e685ce47bbf1971f79ea29f29489ccdc
#
_entry.id   e685ce47bbf1971f79ea29f29489ccdc
#
_cell.length_a   1.000
_cell.length_b   1.000
_cell.length_c   1.000
_cell.angle_alpha   90.00
_cell.angle_beta   90.00
_cell.angle_gamma   90.00
#
_symmetry.space_group_name_H-M   'P 1'
#
loop_
_entity.id
_entity.type
_entity.pdbx_description
1 polymer ?
#
loop_
_entity_poly.entity_id
_entity_poly.type
_entity_poly.pdbx_seq_one_letter_code
_entity_poly.pdbx_strand_id
1 'polypeptide(L)'
;WYLAPLFVFPLVLISAATVGRRLVFAQAVLYGSRALALLLGVSSIILGISIFTHLSTVKNLTTVLEPGIFGGLLLLLLNILYLPNAVVATLGYFSGAGFAVGSGTLVAPWRFDLNSIPAFPLLGAMPSGPSLFALFGIVVVILTGALLASWTIDLNMRILVQSLVVSAVMCAVIGIAGSGALLTDAMSAVGVSPWKFTLSLAAELSLGAFLALYLPRLGKR
;
A
#
# COMPACT_ATOMS: atom_id res chain seq x y z
N TRP A 1 11.40 0.82 -18.17
CA TRP A 1 10.16 0.82 -17.36
C TRP A 1 10.29 1.65 -16.08
N TYR A 2 11.50 1.82 -15.51
CA TYR A 2 11.76 2.62 -14.31
C TYR A 2 11.75 4.14 -14.56
N LEU A 3 11.73 4.60 -15.80
CA LEU A 3 11.72 6.02 -16.15
C LEU A 3 10.30 6.62 -16.29
N ALA A 4 9.26 5.80 -16.40
CA ALA A 4 7.89 6.27 -16.54
C ALA A 4 7.43 7.23 -15.42
N PRO A 5 7.75 6.97 -14.12
CA PRO A 5 7.38 7.90 -13.04
C PRO A 5 8.07 9.26 -13.13
N LEU A 6 9.30 9.29 -13.65
CA LEU A 6 10.06 10.54 -13.85
C LEU A 6 9.38 11.49 -14.84
N PHE A 7 8.61 10.95 -15.78
CA PHE A 7 7.85 11.74 -16.76
C PHE A 7 6.42 12.03 -16.29
N VAL A 8 5.79 11.09 -15.59
CA VAL A 8 4.41 11.26 -15.08
C VAL A 8 4.35 12.29 -13.96
N PHE A 9 5.34 12.29 -13.05
CA PHE A 9 5.37 13.21 -11.92
C PHE A 9 5.45 14.69 -12.34
N PRO A 10 6.38 15.12 -13.22
CA PRO A 10 6.40 16.49 -13.69
C PRO A 10 5.18 16.84 -14.55
N LEU A 11 4.61 15.90 -15.32
CA LEU A 11 3.41 16.14 -16.12
C LEU A 11 2.18 16.40 -15.25
N VAL A 12 2.03 15.68 -14.14
CA VAL A 12 0.98 15.90 -13.14
C VAL A 12 1.21 17.22 -12.41
N LEU A 13 2.46 17.55 -12.03
CA LEU A 13 2.80 18.82 -11.40
C LEU A 13 2.55 20.00 -12.35
N ILE A 14 2.93 19.89 -13.62
CA ILE A 14 2.71 20.91 -14.65
C ILE A 14 1.22 21.07 -14.91
N SER A 15 0.45 19.99 -15.05
CA SER A 15 -1.00 20.07 -15.23
C SER A 15 -1.71 20.66 -14.00
N ALA A 16 -1.26 20.33 -12.80
CA ALA A 16 -1.79 20.90 -11.56
C ALA A 16 -1.43 22.39 -11.42
N ALA A 17 -0.24 22.80 -11.85
CA ALA A 17 0.21 24.20 -11.83
C ALA A 17 -0.50 25.08 -12.91
N THR A 18 -0.80 24.50 -14.08
CA THR A 18 -1.47 25.21 -15.18
C THR A 18 -2.97 25.35 -15.00
N VAL A 19 -3.63 24.41 -14.29
CA VAL A 19 -5.10 24.43 -14.03
C VAL A 19 -5.51 25.40 -12.90
N GLY A 20 -4.59 26.13 -12.35
CA GLY A 20 -4.85 27.34 -11.57
C GLY A 20 -5.16 27.15 -10.10
N ARG A 21 -4.55 28.01 -9.34
CA ARG A 21 -4.69 28.35 -7.94
C ARG A 21 -3.98 27.39 -6.97
N ARG A 22 -2.85 27.85 -6.50
CA ARG A 22 -2.02 27.23 -5.45
C ARG A 22 -2.83 26.72 -4.24
N LEU A 23 -3.92 27.38 -3.90
CA LEU A 23 -4.81 27.00 -2.80
C LEU A 23 -5.56 25.68 -3.06
N VAL A 24 -6.09 25.47 -4.26
CA VAL A 24 -6.82 24.25 -4.62
C VAL A 24 -5.88 23.05 -4.64
N PHE A 25 -4.67 23.24 -5.16
CA PHE A 25 -3.64 22.21 -5.17
C PHE A 25 -3.17 21.87 -3.75
N ALA A 26 -2.94 22.85 -2.88
CA ALA A 26 -2.56 22.61 -1.49
C ALA A 26 -3.63 21.80 -0.73
N GLN A 27 -4.91 22.11 -0.96
CA GLN A 27 -6.02 21.32 -0.40
C GLN A 27 -6.06 19.89 -0.96
N ALA A 28 -5.86 19.73 -2.26
CA ALA A 28 -5.83 18.41 -2.88
C ALA A 28 -4.70 17.54 -2.33
N VAL A 29 -3.51 18.10 -2.13
CA VAL A 29 -2.38 17.42 -1.49
C VAL A 29 -2.70 17.08 -0.03
N LEU A 30 -3.31 17.99 0.71
CA LEU A 30 -3.69 17.76 2.10
C LEU A 30 -4.68 16.59 2.25
N TYR A 31 -5.75 16.59 1.46
CA TYR A 31 -6.77 15.54 1.55
C TYR A 31 -6.29 14.21 0.96
N GLY A 32 -5.55 14.24 -0.15
CA GLY A 32 -4.95 13.05 -0.73
C GLY A 32 -3.94 12.40 0.21
N SER A 33 -3.09 13.19 0.87
CA SER A 33 -2.14 12.66 1.85
C SER A 33 -2.81 12.14 3.11
N ARG A 34 -3.92 12.77 3.58
CA ARG A 34 -4.72 12.26 4.70
C ARG A 34 -5.31 10.88 4.40
N ALA A 35 -5.89 10.70 3.21
CA ALA A 35 -6.43 9.41 2.80
C ALA A 35 -5.34 8.33 2.79
N LEU A 36 -4.17 8.64 2.22
CA LEU A 36 -3.06 7.70 2.19
C LEU A 36 -2.48 7.43 3.58
N ALA A 37 -2.34 8.45 4.42
CA ALA A 37 -1.89 8.29 5.82
C ALA A 37 -2.85 7.39 6.62
N LEU A 38 -4.16 7.50 6.39
CA LEU A 38 -5.15 6.62 7.00
C LEU A 38 -4.94 5.16 6.55
N LEU A 39 -4.77 4.92 5.26
CA LEU A 39 -4.53 3.57 4.71
C LEU A 39 -3.23 2.96 5.25
N LEU A 40 -2.14 3.73 5.27
CA LEU A 40 -0.86 3.29 5.83
C LEU A 40 -0.97 3.05 7.34
N GLY A 41 -1.69 3.90 8.07
CA GLY A 41 -1.95 3.74 9.50
C GLY A 41 -2.71 2.44 9.79
N VAL A 42 -3.81 2.18 9.08
CA VAL A 42 -4.56 0.93 9.22
C VAL A 42 -3.68 -0.27 8.88
N SER A 43 -2.92 -0.21 7.79
CA SER A 43 -2.00 -1.29 7.39
C SER A 43 -0.91 -1.53 8.44
N SER A 44 -0.40 -0.47 9.09
CA SER A 44 0.57 -0.59 10.18
C SER A 44 -0.01 -1.29 11.41
N ILE A 45 -1.27 -0.98 11.76
CA ILE A 45 -1.97 -1.64 12.87
C ILE A 45 -2.15 -3.13 12.55
N ILE A 46 -2.60 -3.45 11.35
CA ILE A 46 -2.81 -4.83 10.92
C ILE A 46 -1.50 -5.62 10.90
N LEU A 47 -0.42 -5.02 10.37
CA LEU A 47 0.92 -5.62 10.42
C LEU A 47 1.37 -5.86 11.87
N GLY A 48 1.17 -4.89 12.76
CA GLY A 48 1.49 -5.03 14.19
C GLY A 48 0.75 -6.19 14.83
N ILE A 49 -0.56 -6.30 14.58
CA ILE A 49 -1.39 -7.43 15.05
C ILE A 49 -0.84 -8.74 14.47
N SER A 50 -0.51 -8.79 13.17
CA SER A 50 0.02 -9.98 12.53
C SER A 50 1.36 -10.42 13.13
N ILE A 51 2.29 -9.50 13.37
CA ILE A 51 3.56 -9.79 14.05
C ILE A 51 3.30 -10.37 15.44
N PHE A 52 2.36 -9.79 16.18
CA PHE A 52 2.06 -10.22 17.54
C PHE A 52 1.43 -11.63 17.59
N THR A 53 0.51 -11.91 16.68
CA THR A 53 -0.14 -13.22 16.59
C THR A 53 0.79 -14.33 16.09
N HIS A 54 1.80 -14.00 15.29
CA HIS A 54 2.78 -14.94 14.74
C HIS A 54 4.17 -14.84 15.40
N LEU A 55 4.22 -14.31 16.62
CA LEU A 55 5.49 -14.06 17.33
C LEU A 55 6.33 -15.34 17.52
N SER A 56 5.70 -16.50 17.67
CA SER A 56 6.40 -17.79 17.74
C SER A 56 7.15 -18.12 16.44
N THR A 57 6.52 -17.89 15.29
CA THR A 57 7.14 -18.09 13.97
C THR A 57 8.29 -17.12 13.73
N VAL A 58 8.10 -15.84 14.07
CA VAL A 58 9.15 -14.82 14.01
C VAL A 58 10.36 -15.20 14.86
N LYS A 59 10.12 -15.67 16.10
CA LYS A 59 11.18 -16.15 16.99
C LYS A 59 11.88 -17.37 16.43
N ASN A 60 11.14 -18.35 15.92
CA ASN A 60 11.71 -19.56 15.34
C ASN A 60 12.62 -19.24 14.14
N LEU A 61 12.21 -18.35 13.24
CA LEU A 61 13.05 -17.90 12.14
C LEU A 61 14.33 -17.20 12.62
N THR A 62 14.24 -16.43 13.70
CA THR A 62 15.42 -15.80 14.32
C THR A 62 16.37 -16.86 14.91
N THR A 63 15.82 -17.90 15.55
CA THR A 63 16.61 -18.98 16.17
C THR A 63 17.35 -19.81 15.12
N VAL A 64 16.70 -20.09 13.98
CA VAL A 64 17.30 -20.85 12.88
C VAL A 64 18.53 -20.16 12.28
N LEU A 65 18.58 -18.81 12.34
CA LEU A 65 19.71 -18.03 11.85
C LEU A 65 20.92 -18.04 12.78
N GLU A 66 20.74 -18.44 14.05
CA GLU A 66 21.79 -18.46 15.09
C GLU A 66 22.71 -17.21 15.08
N PRO A 67 22.15 -15.98 15.05
CA PRO A 67 22.93 -14.78 14.72
C PRO A 67 23.92 -14.34 15.81
N GLY A 68 23.90 -14.97 17.00
CA GLY A 68 24.63 -14.50 18.17
C GLY A 68 24.18 -13.09 18.60
N ILE A 69 24.93 -12.45 19.52
CA ILE A 69 24.53 -11.14 20.08
C ILE A 69 24.64 -10.04 19.02
N PHE A 70 25.78 -9.90 18.36
CA PHE A 70 26.02 -8.86 17.35
C PHE A 70 25.17 -9.06 16.10
N GLY A 71 25.07 -10.29 15.58
CA GLY A 71 24.22 -10.61 14.44
C GLY A 71 22.75 -10.40 14.76
N GLY A 72 22.31 -10.68 15.99
CA GLY A 72 20.95 -10.43 16.45
C GLY A 72 20.59 -8.95 16.46
N LEU A 73 21.52 -8.08 16.89
CA LEU A 73 21.34 -6.63 16.84
C LEU A 73 21.23 -6.10 15.41
N LEU A 74 22.11 -6.58 14.51
CA LEU A 74 22.06 -6.22 13.09
C LEU A 74 20.79 -6.72 12.43
N LEU A 75 20.35 -7.93 12.75
CA LEU A 75 19.10 -8.50 12.24
C LEU A 75 17.89 -7.71 12.74
N LEU A 76 17.88 -7.29 14.00
CA LEU A 76 16.84 -6.42 14.54
C LEU A 76 16.79 -5.08 13.80
N LEU A 77 17.94 -4.43 13.61
CA LEU A 77 18.04 -3.19 12.86
C LEU A 77 17.50 -3.35 11.42
N LEU A 78 17.88 -4.43 10.74
CA LEU A 78 17.41 -4.75 9.41
C LEU A 78 15.87 -4.93 9.36
N ASN A 79 15.30 -5.64 10.34
CA ASN A 79 13.86 -5.80 10.45
C ASN A 79 13.16 -4.44 10.66
N ILE A 80 13.70 -3.56 11.51
CA ILE A 80 13.15 -2.21 11.74
C ILE A 80 13.22 -1.38 10.46
N LEU A 81 14.32 -1.39 9.74
CA LEU A 81 14.47 -0.67 8.47
C LEU A 81 13.53 -1.20 7.37
N TYR A 82 13.15 -2.48 7.44
CA TYR A 82 12.23 -3.08 6.49
C TYR A 82 10.75 -2.84 6.83
N LEU A 83 10.42 -2.41 8.06
CA LEU A 83 9.02 -2.17 8.47
C LEU A 83 8.22 -1.29 7.52
N PRO A 84 8.72 -0.16 6.99
CA PRO A 84 7.97 0.64 6.02
C PRO A 84 7.57 -0.17 4.77
N ASN A 85 8.47 -1.00 4.25
CA ASN A 85 8.17 -1.86 3.10
C ASN A 85 7.14 -2.93 3.45
N ALA A 86 7.20 -3.49 4.66
CA ALA A 86 6.21 -4.45 5.14
C ALA A 86 4.82 -3.81 5.29
N VAL A 87 4.73 -2.55 5.71
CA VAL A 87 3.46 -1.78 5.75
C VAL A 87 2.89 -1.62 4.34
N VAL A 88 3.73 -1.26 3.36
CA VAL A 88 3.32 -1.13 1.95
C VAL A 88 2.88 -2.50 1.39
N ALA A 89 3.60 -3.57 1.70
CA ALA A 89 3.23 -4.94 1.32
C ALA A 89 1.88 -5.35 1.93
N THR A 90 1.64 -5.00 3.21
CA THR A 90 0.36 -5.22 3.89
C THR A 90 -0.78 -4.46 3.22
N LEU A 91 -0.58 -3.20 2.85
CA LEU A 91 -1.56 -2.43 2.08
C LEU A 91 -1.80 -3.06 0.71
N GLY A 92 -0.75 -3.52 0.03
CA GLY A 92 -0.86 -4.24 -1.24
C GLY A 92 -1.65 -5.55 -1.12
N TYR A 93 -1.48 -6.29 -0.03
CA TYR A 93 -2.27 -7.47 0.26
C TYR A 93 -3.75 -7.12 0.43
N PHE A 94 -4.07 -6.14 1.26
CA PHE A 94 -5.45 -5.74 1.55
C PHE A 94 -6.17 -5.03 0.40
N SER A 95 -5.44 -4.33 -0.48
CA SER A 95 -6.00 -3.79 -1.73
C SER A 95 -6.16 -4.83 -2.82
N GLY A 96 -5.79 -6.07 -2.54
CA GLY A 96 -5.84 -7.14 -3.53
C GLY A 96 -4.76 -7.08 -4.62
N ALA A 97 -3.92 -6.06 -4.66
CA ALA A 97 -2.79 -6.04 -5.58
C ALA A 97 -1.78 -7.17 -5.30
N GLY A 98 -1.69 -7.58 -4.03
CA GLY A 98 -0.72 -8.55 -3.56
C GLY A 98 0.71 -8.01 -3.49
N PHE A 99 1.62 -8.85 -3.00
CA PHE A 99 3.05 -8.59 -2.99
C PHE A 99 3.84 -9.87 -3.30
N ALA A 100 5.09 -9.72 -3.71
CA ALA A 100 6.02 -10.81 -3.99
C ALA A 100 7.13 -10.85 -2.94
N VAL A 101 7.62 -12.05 -2.62
CA VAL A 101 8.76 -12.29 -1.72
C VAL A 101 9.96 -12.85 -2.47
N GLY A 102 9.79 -13.07 -3.77
CA GLY A 102 10.80 -13.59 -4.66
C GLY A 102 10.21 -13.80 -6.05
N SER A 103 11.03 -14.17 -7.02
CA SER A 103 10.57 -14.39 -8.39
C SER A 103 9.54 -15.53 -8.46
N GLY A 104 8.46 -15.30 -9.18
CA GLY A 104 7.37 -16.29 -9.33
C GLY A 104 6.47 -16.45 -8.09
N THR A 105 6.69 -15.66 -7.02
CA THR A 105 5.82 -15.69 -5.83
C THR A 105 4.74 -14.62 -5.90
N LEU A 106 3.58 -14.92 -5.32
CA LEU A 106 2.51 -13.96 -5.12
C LEU A 106 1.76 -14.26 -3.83
N VAL A 107 1.70 -13.27 -2.95
CA VAL A 107 0.89 -13.30 -1.74
C VAL A 107 -0.24 -12.29 -1.90
N ALA A 108 -1.44 -12.80 -2.13
CA ALA A 108 -2.66 -12.04 -2.28
C ALA A 108 -3.82 -12.74 -1.56
N PRO A 109 -4.93 -12.07 -1.22
CA PRO A 109 -6.05 -12.68 -0.51
C PRO A 109 -6.62 -13.94 -1.17
N TRP A 110 -6.59 -14.00 -2.49
CA TRP A 110 -7.13 -15.10 -3.29
C TRP A 110 -6.06 -16.05 -3.84
N ARG A 111 -4.78 -15.71 -3.76
CA ARG A 111 -3.68 -16.48 -4.32
C ARG A 111 -2.46 -16.45 -3.41
N PHE A 112 -1.97 -17.62 -3.09
CA PHE A 112 -0.85 -17.80 -2.20
C PHE A 112 0.16 -18.75 -2.85
N ASP A 113 1.06 -18.17 -3.66
CA ASP A 113 2.13 -18.91 -4.32
C ASP A 113 3.46 -18.52 -3.66
N LEU A 114 3.96 -19.37 -2.80
CA LEU A 114 5.27 -19.21 -2.19
C LEU A 114 6.19 -20.36 -2.60
N ASN A 115 7.36 -20.00 -3.08
CA ASN A 115 8.50 -20.89 -3.22
C ASN A 115 9.31 -20.90 -1.91
N SER A 116 10.57 -21.30 -1.93
CA SER A 116 11.45 -21.21 -0.77
C SER A 116 11.54 -19.76 -0.27
N ILE A 117 11.14 -19.53 0.98
CA ILE A 117 11.17 -18.20 1.61
C ILE A 117 12.54 -18.01 2.28
N PRO A 118 13.21 -16.86 2.11
CA PRO A 118 14.39 -16.57 2.88
C PRO A 118 14.05 -16.53 4.39
N ALA A 119 14.97 -17.01 5.22
CA ALA A 119 14.82 -16.99 6.67
C ALA A 119 14.95 -15.55 7.22
N PHE A 120 13.96 -14.70 6.90
CA PHE A 120 13.88 -13.33 7.38
C PHE A 120 12.75 -13.24 8.41
N PRO A 121 13.05 -12.88 9.68
CA PRO A 121 12.08 -13.00 10.78
C PRO A 121 10.76 -12.28 10.53
N LEU A 122 10.78 -11.08 9.93
CA LEU A 122 9.57 -10.32 9.65
C LEU A 122 8.61 -11.04 8.69
N LEU A 123 9.14 -11.91 7.80
CA LEU A 123 8.31 -12.73 6.92
C LEU A 123 7.51 -13.80 7.69
N GLY A 124 7.89 -14.11 8.91
CA GLY A 124 7.11 -14.95 9.81
C GLY A 124 5.74 -14.39 10.18
N ALA A 125 5.53 -13.08 9.96
CA ALA A 125 4.23 -12.43 10.15
C ALA A 125 3.33 -12.48 8.91
N MET A 126 3.76 -13.10 7.80
CA MET A 126 2.93 -13.25 6.61
C MET A 126 1.76 -14.20 6.86
N PRO A 127 0.64 -14.04 6.12
CA PRO A 127 -0.44 -15.01 6.12
C PRO A 127 0.09 -16.39 5.74
N SER A 128 -0.48 -17.44 6.33
CA SER A 128 -0.12 -18.84 6.04
C SER A 128 -0.85 -19.43 4.84
N GLY A 129 -1.74 -18.67 4.21
CA GLY A 129 -2.55 -19.10 3.07
C GLY A 129 -3.50 -18.02 2.58
N PRO A 130 -4.30 -18.32 1.53
CA PRO A 130 -5.33 -17.41 1.06
C PRO A 130 -6.38 -17.17 2.14
N SER A 131 -6.83 -15.94 2.32
CA SER A 131 -7.81 -15.56 3.32
C SER A 131 -8.85 -14.62 2.74
N LEU A 132 -10.08 -15.10 2.62
CA LEU A 132 -11.22 -14.28 2.16
C LEU A 132 -11.51 -13.12 3.11
N PHE A 133 -11.17 -13.24 4.40
CA PHE A 133 -11.29 -12.13 5.34
C PHE A 133 -10.42 -10.93 4.97
N ALA A 134 -9.30 -11.15 4.28
CA ALA A 134 -8.47 -10.05 3.81
C ALA A 134 -9.15 -9.18 2.74
N LEU A 135 -10.20 -9.68 2.08
CA LEU A 135 -11.02 -8.89 1.16
C LEU A 135 -11.77 -7.75 1.88
N PHE A 136 -11.97 -7.83 3.20
CA PHE A 136 -12.45 -6.68 3.98
C PHE A 136 -11.51 -5.48 3.88
N GLY A 137 -10.24 -5.69 3.58
CA GLY A 137 -9.31 -4.60 3.31
C GLY A 137 -9.72 -3.73 2.12
N ILE A 138 -10.24 -4.34 1.06
CA ILE A 138 -10.82 -3.62 -0.09
C ILE A 138 -11.94 -2.68 0.36
N VAL A 139 -12.80 -3.16 1.28
CA VAL A 139 -13.88 -2.34 1.85
C VAL A 139 -13.31 -1.13 2.60
N VAL A 140 -12.21 -1.31 3.34
CA VAL A 140 -11.54 -0.21 4.05
C VAL A 140 -11.01 0.84 3.07
N VAL A 141 -10.43 0.42 1.94
CA VAL A 141 -9.95 1.35 0.90
C VAL A 141 -11.12 2.09 0.26
N ILE A 142 -12.21 1.39 -0.08
CA ILE A 142 -13.45 2.01 -0.61
C ILE A 142 -14.03 3.01 0.39
N LEU A 143 -14.12 2.66 1.68
CA LEU A 143 -14.59 3.58 2.72
C LEU A 143 -13.66 4.80 2.87
N THR A 144 -12.35 4.63 2.71
CA THR A 144 -11.41 5.76 2.70
C THR A 144 -11.67 6.68 1.51
N GLY A 145 -12.00 6.15 0.34
CA GLY A 145 -12.44 6.93 -0.82
C GLY A 145 -13.75 7.69 -0.55
N ALA A 146 -14.69 7.06 0.13
CA ALA A 146 -15.94 7.71 0.55
C ALA A 146 -15.68 8.84 1.58
N LEU A 147 -14.77 8.63 2.54
CA LEU A 147 -14.33 9.67 3.47
C LEU A 147 -13.64 10.82 2.74
N LEU A 148 -12.78 10.53 1.76
CA LEU A 148 -12.14 11.56 0.95
C LEU A 148 -13.19 12.43 0.23
N ALA A 149 -14.23 11.82 -0.32
CA ALA A 149 -15.34 12.55 -0.92
C ALA A 149 -16.08 13.40 0.12
N SER A 150 -16.37 12.88 1.30
CA SER A 150 -17.06 13.62 2.35
C SER A 150 -16.27 14.85 2.84
N TRP A 151 -14.95 14.75 2.90
CA TRP A 151 -14.08 15.86 3.28
C TRP A 151 -13.98 16.97 2.23
N THR A 152 -14.33 16.66 0.98
CA THR A 152 -14.10 17.57 -0.17
C THR A 152 -15.40 18.02 -0.84
N ILE A 153 -16.56 17.39 -0.53
CA ILE A 153 -17.83 17.63 -1.21
C ILE A 153 -18.31 19.07 -1.07
N ASP A 154 -18.16 19.66 0.11
CA ASP A 154 -18.57 21.04 0.41
C ASP A 154 -17.61 22.09 -0.16
N LEU A 155 -16.43 21.66 -0.58
CA LEU A 155 -15.39 22.56 -1.10
C LEU A 155 -15.53 22.74 -2.61
N ASN A 156 -15.23 21.72 -3.39
CA ASN A 156 -15.35 21.72 -4.86
C ASN A 156 -15.05 20.33 -5.43
N MET A 157 -15.81 19.91 -6.45
CA MET A 157 -15.58 18.66 -7.17
C MET A 157 -14.14 18.58 -7.77
N ARG A 158 -13.56 19.73 -8.15
CA ARG A 158 -12.17 19.78 -8.63
C ARG A 158 -11.16 19.35 -7.55
N ILE A 159 -11.41 19.72 -6.29
CA ILE A 159 -10.55 19.33 -5.16
C ILE A 159 -10.60 17.82 -4.97
N LEU A 160 -11.79 17.22 -5.04
CA LEU A 160 -11.95 15.77 -4.95
C LEU A 160 -11.15 15.04 -6.05
N VAL A 161 -11.36 15.43 -7.32
CA VAL A 161 -10.66 14.80 -8.46
C VAL A 161 -9.16 14.97 -8.33
N GLN A 162 -8.69 16.16 -7.97
CA GLN A 162 -7.26 16.40 -7.77
C GLN A 162 -6.71 15.61 -6.57
N SER A 163 -7.48 15.45 -5.49
CA SER A 163 -7.08 14.64 -4.33
C SER A 163 -6.95 13.16 -4.69
N LEU A 164 -7.86 12.62 -5.51
CA LEU A 164 -7.76 11.26 -6.04
C LEU A 164 -6.52 11.07 -6.92
N VAL A 165 -6.25 12.04 -7.81
CA VAL A 165 -5.02 12.03 -8.64
C VAL A 165 -3.77 12.10 -7.78
N VAL A 166 -3.73 13.00 -6.80
CA VAL A 166 -2.60 13.11 -5.86
C VAL A 166 -2.41 11.80 -5.07
N SER A 167 -3.49 11.21 -4.56
CA SER A 167 -3.42 9.92 -3.88
C SER A 167 -2.85 8.83 -4.79
N ALA A 168 -3.29 8.76 -6.05
CA ALA A 168 -2.78 7.79 -7.02
C ALA A 168 -1.28 8.00 -7.32
N VAL A 169 -0.85 9.26 -7.47
CA VAL A 169 0.58 9.59 -7.67
C VAL A 169 1.41 9.20 -6.44
N MET A 170 0.92 9.51 -5.23
CA MET A 170 1.61 9.12 -4.00
C MET A 170 1.67 7.59 -3.85
N CYS A 171 0.59 6.86 -4.20
CA CYS A 171 0.60 5.40 -4.24
C CYS A 171 1.63 4.87 -5.24
N ALA A 172 1.77 5.49 -6.41
CA ALA A 172 2.79 5.11 -7.39
C ALA A 172 4.21 5.29 -6.83
N VAL A 173 4.49 6.43 -6.20
CA VAL A 173 5.78 6.69 -5.57
C VAL A 173 6.09 5.68 -4.46
N ILE A 174 5.12 5.44 -3.57
CA ILE A 174 5.27 4.48 -2.48
C ILE A 174 5.38 3.05 -3.02
N GLY A 175 4.60 2.69 -4.04
CA GLY A 175 4.69 1.39 -4.70
C GLY A 175 6.06 1.15 -5.33
N ILE A 176 6.67 2.18 -5.94
CA ILE A 176 8.04 2.11 -6.48
C ILE A 176 9.05 1.97 -5.33
N ALA A 177 8.91 2.77 -4.28
CA ALA A 177 9.79 2.70 -3.11
C ALA A 177 9.68 1.36 -2.37
N GLY A 178 8.49 0.77 -2.30
CA GLY A 178 8.22 -0.52 -1.67
C GLY A 178 8.43 -1.73 -2.58
N SER A 179 8.87 -1.51 -3.83
CA SER A 179 9.26 -2.56 -4.77
C SER A 179 10.78 -2.66 -4.86
N GLY A 180 11.30 -3.86 -5.05
CA GLY A 180 12.73 -4.07 -5.19
C GLY A 180 13.04 -5.30 -6.03
N ALA A 181 14.29 -5.37 -6.45
CA ALA A 181 14.88 -6.55 -7.05
C ALA A 181 16.29 -6.71 -6.47
N LEU A 182 16.61 -7.87 -5.96
CA LEU A 182 17.97 -8.24 -5.58
C LEU A 182 18.67 -8.89 -6.77
N LEU A 183 20.00 -8.88 -6.71
CA LEU A 183 20.86 -9.36 -7.81
C LEU A 183 20.76 -10.87 -8.10
N THR A 184 20.02 -11.62 -7.29
CA THR A 184 19.82 -13.05 -7.49
C THR A 184 18.53 -13.31 -8.26
N ASP A 185 18.53 -14.27 -9.18
CA ASP A 185 17.35 -14.66 -9.97
C ASP A 185 16.15 -15.02 -9.10
N ALA A 186 16.39 -15.66 -7.95
CA ALA A 186 15.35 -16.02 -6.98
C ALA A 186 14.69 -14.80 -6.32
N MET A 187 15.37 -13.67 -6.22
CA MET A 187 14.92 -12.45 -5.54
C MET A 187 14.76 -11.27 -6.51
N SER A 188 14.51 -11.57 -7.77
CA SER A 188 14.34 -10.54 -8.82
C SER A 188 13.03 -9.74 -8.70
N ALA A 189 12.10 -10.16 -7.85
CA ALA A 189 10.85 -9.44 -7.57
C ALA A 189 10.52 -9.53 -6.07
N VAL A 190 10.64 -8.40 -5.37
CA VAL A 190 10.32 -8.29 -3.93
C VAL A 190 9.45 -7.06 -3.70
N GLY A 191 8.42 -7.21 -2.86
CA GLY A 191 7.49 -6.14 -2.53
C GLY A 191 6.29 -6.06 -3.46
N VAL A 192 5.62 -4.91 -3.49
CA VAL A 192 4.42 -4.70 -4.31
C VAL A 192 4.78 -4.44 -5.77
N SER A 193 3.90 -4.84 -6.69
CA SER A 193 4.02 -4.41 -8.10
C SER A 193 3.51 -2.96 -8.22
N PRO A 194 4.37 -1.97 -8.56
CA PRO A 194 3.99 -0.56 -8.48
C PRO A 194 2.72 -0.22 -9.27
N TRP A 195 2.58 -0.78 -10.47
CA TRP A 195 1.43 -0.48 -11.31
C TRP A 195 0.15 -1.17 -10.84
N LYS A 196 0.20 -2.44 -10.36
CA LYS A 196 -0.97 -3.14 -9.81
C LYS A 196 -1.44 -2.46 -8.54
N PHE A 197 -0.51 -2.15 -7.63
CA PHE A 197 -0.75 -1.46 -6.38
C PHE A 197 -1.42 -0.10 -6.61
N THR A 198 -0.88 0.70 -7.54
CA THR A 198 -1.44 2.03 -7.84
C THR A 198 -2.82 1.93 -8.47
N LEU A 199 -3.01 1.03 -9.45
CA LEU A 199 -4.30 0.89 -10.13
C LEU A 199 -5.39 0.36 -9.20
N SER A 200 -5.09 -0.64 -8.37
CA SER A 200 -6.03 -1.18 -7.40
C SER A 200 -6.50 -0.10 -6.43
N LEU A 201 -5.56 0.57 -5.75
CA LEU A 201 -5.90 1.63 -4.80
C LEU A 201 -6.62 2.82 -5.44
N ALA A 202 -6.19 3.25 -6.62
CA ALA A 202 -6.85 4.35 -7.35
C ALA A 202 -8.28 3.99 -7.75
N ALA A 203 -8.51 2.75 -8.21
CA ALA A 203 -9.84 2.27 -8.58
C ALA A 203 -10.76 2.19 -7.35
N GLU A 204 -10.27 1.62 -6.24
CA GLU A 204 -11.03 1.44 -5.00
C GLU A 204 -11.37 2.78 -4.34
N LEU A 205 -10.40 3.72 -4.25
CA LEU A 205 -10.64 5.06 -3.75
C LEU A 205 -11.65 5.82 -4.61
N SER A 206 -11.53 5.70 -5.94
CA SER A 206 -12.45 6.34 -6.88
C SER A 206 -13.86 5.74 -6.78
N LEU A 207 -13.97 4.42 -6.63
CA LEU A 207 -15.22 3.73 -6.39
C LEU A 207 -15.89 4.22 -5.09
N GLY A 208 -15.12 4.32 -4.01
CA GLY A 208 -15.61 4.81 -2.73
C GLY A 208 -16.12 6.26 -2.82
N ALA A 209 -15.35 7.12 -3.48
CA ALA A 209 -15.78 8.50 -3.74
C ALA A 209 -17.05 8.58 -4.59
N PHE A 210 -17.13 7.75 -5.64
CA PHE A 210 -18.33 7.65 -6.48
C PHE A 210 -19.54 7.22 -5.67
N LEU A 211 -19.44 6.15 -4.89
CA LEU A 211 -20.53 5.67 -4.05
C LEU A 211 -21.01 6.73 -3.06
N ALA A 212 -20.11 7.44 -2.40
CA ALA A 212 -20.46 8.52 -1.48
C ALA A 212 -21.24 9.67 -2.14
N LEU A 213 -20.92 9.97 -3.40
CA LEU A 213 -21.60 11.03 -4.13
C LEU A 213 -22.99 10.63 -4.66
N TYR A 214 -23.18 9.37 -5.02
CA TYR A 214 -24.40 8.93 -5.73
C TYR A 214 -25.42 8.21 -4.85
N LEU A 215 -24.97 7.43 -3.84
CA LEU A 215 -25.90 6.72 -2.94
C LEU A 215 -26.92 7.63 -2.23
N PRO A 216 -26.54 8.80 -1.69
CA PRO A 216 -27.52 9.69 -1.03
C PRO A 216 -28.58 10.27 -1.99
N ARG A 217 -28.28 10.29 -3.30
CA ARG A 217 -29.21 10.79 -4.32
C ARG A 217 -30.27 9.77 -4.71
N LEU A 218 -29.97 8.47 -4.57
CA LEU A 218 -30.90 7.38 -4.88
C LEU A 218 -31.96 7.20 -3.79
N GLY A 219 -31.64 7.52 -2.51
CA GLY A 219 -32.59 7.44 -1.39
C GLY A 219 -33.56 8.62 -1.26
N LYS A 220 -33.43 9.63 -2.12
CA LYS A 220 -34.31 10.83 -2.13
C LYS A 220 -35.36 10.81 -3.24
N ARG A 221 -35.49 9.71 -3.95
CA ARG A 221 -36.57 9.43 -4.89
C ARG A 221 -37.57 8.45 -4.27
#